data_a76af3999e1c25cf06055a5c0e403605
#
_entry.id   a76af3999e1c25cf06055a5c0e403605
#
_cell.length_a   1.000
_cell.length_b   1.000
_cell.length_c   1.000
_cell.angle_alpha   90.00
_cell.angle_beta   90.00
_cell.angle_gamma   90.00
#
_symmetry.space_group_name_H-M   'P 1'
#
loop_
_entity.id
_entity.type
_entity.pdbx_description
1 polymer ?
#
loop_
_entity_poly.entity_id
_entity_poly.type
_entity_poly.pdbx_seq_one_letter_code
_entity_poly.pdbx_strand_id
1 'polypeptide(L)'
;QADIILVGVSRCGKTPSCLYMALQYGIRAANYPLTEDDMERLQLPKALKEHKHKLFGLTIDPDRLQGIRNERRPNSRYSSFAQCEFEVREVENLFRKENIPYINSTHFSVEEISAKILMQMGIERRLK
;
A
#
# COMPACT_ATOMS: atom_id res chain seq x y z
N GLN A 1 -14.69 6.33 -10.20
CA GLN A 1 -13.92 5.19 -10.70
C GLN A 1 -12.43 5.41 -10.50
N ALA A 2 -11.79 4.54 -9.76
CA ALA A 2 -10.35 4.64 -9.53
C ALA A 2 -9.56 4.12 -10.74
N ASP A 3 -8.46 4.79 -11.03
CA ASP A 3 -7.50 4.32 -12.04
C ASP A 3 -6.54 3.31 -11.43
N ILE A 4 -6.20 3.51 -10.16
CA ILE A 4 -5.31 2.64 -9.40
C ILE A 4 -5.90 2.45 -8.01
N ILE A 5 -5.72 1.25 -7.46
CA ILE A 5 -6.09 0.97 -6.08
C ILE A 5 -4.82 0.54 -5.34
N LEU A 6 -4.39 1.35 -4.36
CA LEU A 6 -3.22 1.01 -3.55
C LEU A 6 -3.64 0.15 -2.38
N VAL A 7 -2.98 -0.98 -2.21
CA VAL A 7 -3.27 -1.91 -1.13
C VAL A 7 -2.04 -2.10 -0.25
N GLY A 8 -2.25 -2.30 1.02
CA GLY A 8 -1.16 -2.52 1.96
C GLY A 8 -1.63 -2.36 3.38
N VAL A 9 -0.69 -2.46 4.32
CA VAL A 9 -0.99 -2.31 5.73
C VAL A 9 -1.25 -0.83 6.08
N SER A 10 -1.89 -0.59 7.21
CA SER A 10 -2.12 0.75 7.71
C SER A 10 -0.78 1.48 7.93
N ARG A 11 -0.68 2.71 7.49
CA ARG A 11 0.47 3.60 7.66
C ARG A 11 1.69 3.27 6.80
N CYS A 12 1.51 2.59 5.67
CA CYS A 12 2.62 2.33 4.77
C CYS A 12 2.78 3.37 3.64
N GLY A 13 1.99 4.45 3.66
CA GLY A 13 2.14 5.54 2.70
C GLY A 13 1.10 5.60 1.60
N LYS A 14 0.00 4.84 1.71
CA LYS A 14 -1.03 4.81 0.65
C LYS A 14 -1.73 6.15 0.47
N THR A 15 -2.20 6.74 1.56
CA THR A 15 -2.97 7.99 1.47
C THR A 15 -2.16 9.14 0.90
N PRO A 16 -0.91 9.40 1.37
CA PRO A 16 -0.12 10.46 0.76
C PRO A 16 0.14 10.25 -0.72
N SER A 17 0.39 9.01 -1.12
CA SER A 17 0.67 8.70 -2.53
C SER A 17 -0.57 8.90 -3.40
N CYS A 18 -1.75 8.49 -2.90
CA CYS A 18 -3.00 8.72 -3.62
C CYS A 18 -3.24 10.21 -3.83
N LEU A 19 -3.07 11.00 -2.79
CA LEU A 19 -3.27 12.44 -2.86
C LEU A 19 -2.28 13.09 -3.84
N TYR A 20 -1.02 12.70 -3.77
CA TYR A 20 0.00 13.24 -4.65
C TYR A 20 -0.33 12.94 -6.12
N MET A 21 -0.71 11.72 -6.43
CA MET A 21 -1.06 11.35 -7.80
C MET A 21 -2.26 12.11 -8.32
N ALA A 22 -3.25 12.37 -7.46
CA ALA A 22 -4.41 13.14 -7.84
C ALA A 22 -4.04 14.59 -8.17
N LEU A 23 -3.25 15.22 -7.30
CA LEU A 23 -2.92 16.63 -7.42
C LEU A 23 -1.90 16.90 -8.53
N GLN A 24 -0.92 16.02 -8.70
CA GLN A 24 0.17 16.25 -9.63
C GLN A 24 -0.07 15.65 -11.01
N TYR A 25 -0.80 14.55 -11.08
CA TYR A 25 -0.95 13.82 -12.35
C TYR A 25 -2.39 13.67 -12.81
N GLY A 26 -3.34 14.11 -12.01
CA GLY A 26 -4.76 13.93 -12.34
C GLY A 26 -5.21 12.49 -12.35
N ILE A 27 -4.50 11.62 -11.61
CA ILE A 27 -4.81 10.19 -11.52
C ILE A 27 -5.71 9.96 -10.32
N ARG A 28 -6.80 9.24 -10.52
CA ARG A 28 -7.70 8.88 -9.43
C ARG A 28 -7.19 7.60 -8.79
N ALA A 29 -6.67 7.72 -7.58
CA ALA A 29 -6.14 6.59 -6.84
C ALA A 29 -6.95 6.40 -5.56
N ALA A 30 -7.37 5.18 -5.32
CA ALA A 30 -8.04 4.80 -4.07
C ALA A 30 -7.05 4.05 -3.20
N ASN A 31 -7.23 4.10 -1.88
CA ASN A 31 -6.42 3.27 -1.01
C ASN A 31 -7.32 2.27 -0.29
N TYR A 32 -6.79 1.08 -0.07
CA TYR A 32 -7.52 0.02 0.62
C TYR A 32 -6.58 -0.62 1.64
N PRO A 33 -6.75 -0.33 2.92
CA PRO A 33 -5.95 -0.99 3.95
C PRO A 33 -6.45 -2.42 4.14
N LEU A 34 -5.54 -3.37 4.06
CA LEU A 34 -5.88 -4.77 4.31
C LEU A 34 -6.06 -4.98 5.80
N THR A 35 -7.07 -5.76 6.16
CA THR A 35 -7.35 -6.07 7.56
C THR A 35 -6.52 -7.28 8.00
N GLU A 36 -6.43 -7.46 9.32
CA GLU A 36 -5.77 -8.64 9.87
C GLU A 36 -6.41 -9.92 9.36
N ASP A 37 -7.73 -9.94 9.24
CA ASP A 37 -8.45 -11.10 8.71
C ASP A 37 -8.06 -11.41 7.27
N ASP A 38 -7.94 -10.38 6.44
CA ASP A 38 -7.49 -10.56 5.05
C ASP A 38 -6.10 -11.20 5.00
N MET A 39 -5.22 -10.73 5.87
CA MET A 39 -3.85 -11.21 5.91
C MET A 39 -3.76 -12.65 6.44
N GLU A 40 -4.55 -12.98 7.47
CA GLU A 40 -4.56 -14.33 8.02
C GLU A 40 -5.10 -15.35 7.02
N ARG A 41 -6.10 -14.98 6.24
CA ARG A 41 -6.67 -15.85 5.22
C ARG A 41 -5.81 -15.93 3.98
N LEU A 42 -4.90 -15.00 3.82
CA LEU A 42 -4.06 -14.84 2.64
C LEU A 42 -4.92 -14.79 1.36
N GLN A 43 -5.98 -14.00 1.42
CA GLN A 43 -6.91 -13.83 0.30
C GLN A 43 -7.26 -12.36 0.13
N LEU A 44 -7.42 -11.96 -1.13
CA LEU A 44 -7.93 -10.62 -1.42
C LEU A 44 -9.42 -10.54 -1.06
N PRO A 45 -9.87 -9.41 -0.50
CA PRO A 45 -11.30 -9.17 -0.36
C PRO A 45 -11.99 -9.27 -1.72
N LYS A 46 -13.22 -9.74 -1.70
CA LYS A 46 -13.99 -9.92 -2.93
C LYS A 46 -14.06 -8.64 -3.77
N ALA A 47 -14.23 -7.50 -3.11
CA ALA A 47 -14.32 -6.22 -3.80
C ALA A 47 -13.06 -5.91 -4.61
N LEU A 48 -11.90 -6.38 -4.16
CA LEU A 48 -10.64 -6.14 -4.86
C LEU A 48 -10.39 -7.16 -5.98
N LYS A 49 -10.89 -8.37 -5.83
CA LYS A 49 -10.69 -9.41 -6.86
C LYS A 49 -11.22 -8.99 -8.21
N GLU A 50 -12.32 -8.27 -8.22
CA GLU A 50 -12.96 -7.79 -9.45
C GLU A 50 -12.15 -6.70 -10.15
N HIS A 51 -11.22 -6.07 -9.44
CA HIS A 51 -10.41 -4.97 -9.96
C HIS A 51 -8.91 -5.27 -9.87
N LYS A 52 -8.56 -6.54 -9.93
CA LYS A 52 -7.18 -6.98 -9.71
C LYS A 52 -6.17 -6.28 -10.62
N HIS A 53 -6.55 -5.99 -11.84
CA HIS A 53 -5.67 -5.30 -12.81
C HIS A 53 -5.35 -3.85 -12.41
N LYS A 54 -6.07 -3.28 -11.46
CA LYS A 54 -5.83 -1.93 -10.97
C LYS A 54 -5.03 -1.89 -9.67
N LEU A 55 -4.73 -3.05 -9.08
CA LEU A 55 -4.10 -3.13 -7.77
C LEU A 55 -2.60 -2.91 -7.85
N PHE A 56 -2.08 -2.13 -6.92
CA PHE A 56 -0.64 -1.98 -6.72
C PHE A 56 -0.38 -1.99 -5.23
N GLY A 57 0.59 -2.80 -4.80
CA GLY A 57 0.87 -2.96 -3.39
C GLY A 57 1.95 -2.01 -2.89
N LEU A 58 1.79 -1.56 -1.66
CA LEU A 58 2.86 -0.88 -0.94
C LEU A 58 3.21 -1.71 0.29
N THR A 59 4.50 -1.93 0.49
CA THR A 59 5.00 -2.53 1.70
C THR A 59 6.04 -1.60 2.32
N ILE A 60 6.51 -1.92 3.50
CA ILE A 60 7.40 -1.06 4.27
C ILE A 60 8.18 -1.97 5.23
N ASP A 61 9.39 -1.56 5.60
CA ASP A 61 10.16 -2.33 6.58
C ASP A 61 9.46 -2.31 7.93
N PRO A 62 9.38 -3.45 8.65
CA PRO A 62 8.63 -3.51 9.91
C PRO A 62 9.08 -2.54 10.99
N ASP A 63 10.39 -2.28 11.08
CA ASP A 63 10.92 -1.35 12.09
C ASP A 63 10.50 0.09 11.77
N ARG A 64 10.49 0.46 10.49
CA ARG A 64 10.01 1.78 10.08
C ARG A 64 8.51 1.93 10.35
N LEU A 65 7.75 0.89 10.05
CA LEU A 65 6.31 0.88 10.32
C LEU A 65 6.04 1.02 11.81
N GLN A 66 6.81 0.31 12.64
CA GLN A 66 6.67 0.41 14.08
C GLN A 66 6.89 1.85 14.55
N GLY A 67 7.95 2.51 14.04
CA GLY A 67 8.23 3.90 14.40
C GLY A 67 7.07 4.82 14.06
N ILE A 68 6.50 4.68 12.89
CA ILE A 68 5.38 5.51 12.44
C ILE A 68 4.14 5.26 13.31
N ARG A 69 3.82 4.00 13.58
CA ARG A 69 2.64 3.66 14.38
C ARG A 69 2.80 4.10 15.84
N ASN A 70 4.03 4.03 16.38
CA ASN A 70 4.29 4.46 17.75
C ASN A 70 4.04 5.94 17.97
N GLU A 71 4.23 6.76 16.95
CA GLU A 71 3.92 8.18 17.04
C GLU A 71 2.42 8.43 17.23
N ARG A 72 1.60 7.53 16.70
CA ARG A 72 0.14 7.65 16.77
C ARG A 72 -0.45 6.94 17.99
N ARG A 73 0.00 5.74 18.27
CA ARG A 73 -0.51 4.90 19.35
C ARG A 73 0.64 4.20 20.05
N PRO A 74 1.39 4.92 20.91
CA PRO A 74 2.54 4.30 21.57
C PRO A 74 2.11 3.16 22.49
N ASN A 75 2.97 2.15 22.57
CA ASN A 75 2.81 0.99 23.47
C ASN A 75 1.52 0.19 23.24
N SER A 76 1.03 0.16 22.00
CA SER A 76 -0.16 -0.63 21.65
C SER A 76 0.25 -1.89 20.90
N ARG A 77 -0.68 -2.85 20.81
CA ARG A 77 -0.46 -4.02 19.96
C ARG A 77 -0.25 -3.60 18.50
N TYR A 78 -1.02 -2.61 18.07
CA TYR A 78 -0.94 -2.05 16.72
C TYR A 78 0.46 -1.55 16.38
N SER A 79 1.19 -0.98 17.34
CA SER A 79 2.52 -0.44 17.13
C SER A 79 3.63 -1.39 17.60
N SER A 80 3.31 -2.62 18.01
CA SER A 80 4.35 -3.57 18.42
C SER A 80 5.13 -4.06 17.21
N PHE A 81 6.41 -4.34 17.40
CA PHE A 81 7.24 -4.86 16.31
C PHE A 81 6.71 -6.19 15.79
N ALA A 82 6.30 -7.08 16.70
CA ALA A 82 5.78 -8.39 16.32
C ALA A 82 4.55 -8.27 15.41
N GLN A 83 3.65 -7.34 15.72
CA GLN A 83 2.46 -7.13 14.90
C GLN A 83 2.83 -6.52 13.54
N CYS A 84 3.72 -5.54 13.54
CA CYS A 84 4.19 -4.93 12.29
C CYS A 84 4.87 -5.97 11.40
N GLU A 85 5.73 -6.79 11.98
CA GLU A 85 6.43 -7.84 11.23
C GLU A 85 5.45 -8.85 10.66
N PHE A 86 4.47 -9.27 11.44
CA PHE A 86 3.44 -10.19 10.99
C PHE A 86 2.67 -9.62 9.80
N GLU A 87 2.20 -8.39 9.91
CA GLU A 87 1.40 -7.77 8.86
C GLU A 87 2.19 -7.58 7.57
N VAL A 88 3.43 -7.11 7.69
CA VAL A 88 4.28 -6.90 6.52
C VAL A 88 4.56 -8.22 5.81
N ARG A 89 4.91 -9.25 6.56
CA ARG A 89 5.21 -10.56 5.99
C ARG A 89 3.98 -11.13 5.27
N GLU A 90 2.81 -11.05 5.90
CA GLU A 90 1.61 -11.64 5.31
C GLU A 90 1.11 -10.85 4.11
N VAL A 91 1.24 -9.53 4.14
CA VAL A 91 0.81 -8.73 2.99
C VAL A 91 1.73 -8.97 1.78
N GLU A 92 3.03 -9.13 2.03
CA GLU A 92 3.95 -9.44 0.93
C GLU A 92 3.69 -10.82 0.36
N ASN A 93 3.36 -11.79 1.22
CA ASN A 93 2.98 -13.13 0.77
C ASN A 93 1.72 -13.06 -0.10
N LEU A 94 0.76 -12.24 0.29
CA LEU A 94 -0.46 -12.07 -0.49
C LEU A 94 -0.15 -11.44 -1.86
N PHE A 95 0.70 -10.43 -1.90
CA PHE A 95 1.08 -9.81 -3.17
C PHE A 95 1.73 -10.83 -4.11
N ARG A 96 2.63 -11.66 -3.60
CA ARG A 96 3.27 -12.68 -4.42
C ARG A 96 2.28 -13.75 -4.89
N LYS A 97 1.40 -14.19 -4.00
CA LYS A 97 0.39 -15.20 -4.33
C LYS A 97 -0.55 -14.71 -5.42
N GLU A 98 -0.98 -13.45 -5.34
CA GLU A 98 -1.95 -12.89 -6.27
C GLU A 98 -1.31 -12.18 -7.46
N ASN A 99 0.01 -12.22 -7.55
CA ASN A 99 0.77 -11.56 -8.63
C ASN A 99 0.48 -10.06 -8.71
N ILE A 100 0.37 -9.41 -7.56
CA ILE A 100 0.17 -7.96 -7.48
C ILE A 100 1.54 -7.31 -7.46
N PRO A 101 1.84 -6.38 -8.38
CA PRO A 101 3.09 -5.65 -8.32
C PRO A 101 3.13 -4.78 -7.07
N TYR A 102 4.29 -4.68 -6.43
CA TYR A 102 4.42 -3.88 -5.22
C TYR A 102 5.83 -3.31 -5.09
N ILE A 103 5.95 -2.27 -4.26
CA ILE A 103 7.26 -1.70 -3.91
C ILE A 103 7.31 -1.47 -2.41
N ASN A 104 8.53 -1.44 -1.88
CA ASN A 104 8.80 -1.10 -0.49
C ASN A 104 8.98 0.41 -0.39
N SER A 105 8.15 1.07 0.41
CA SER A 105 8.14 2.54 0.49
C SER A 105 9.17 3.12 1.46
N THR A 106 9.92 2.29 2.17
CA THR A 106 10.77 2.73 3.28
C THR A 106 11.74 3.85 2.91
N HIS A 107 12.40 3.73 1.76
CA HIS A 107 13.48 4.64 1.38
C HIS A 107 13.12 5.56 0.20
N PHE A 108 11.84 5.68 -0.12
CA PHE A 108 11.41 6.52 -1.24
C PHE A 108 10.50 7.63 -0.76
N SER A 109 10.62 8.79 -1.41
CA SER A 109 9.67 9.89 -1.20
C SER A 109 8.33 9.57 -1.85
N VAL A 110 7.30 10.33 -1.49
CA VAL A 110 5.98 10.20 -2.10
C VAL A 110 6.07 10.40 -3.62
N GLU A 111 6.89 11.36 -4.05
CA GLU A 111 7.09 11.63 -5.47
C GLU A 111 7.71 10.44 -6.18
N GLU A 112 8.72 9.83 -5.58
CA GLU A 112 9.37 8.66 -6.16
C GLU A 112 8.46 7.46 -6.21
N ILE A 113 7.69 7.22 -5.14
CA ILE A 113 6.72 6.13 -5.09
C ILE A 113 5.70 6.30 -6.22
N SER A 114 5.16 7.50 -6.34
CA SER A 114 4.13 7.78 -7.34
C SER A 114 4.64 7.59 -8.77
N ALA A 115 5.86 8.07 -9.04
CA ALA A 115 6.47 7.89 -10.36
C ALA A 115 6.68 6.41 -10.70
N LYS A 116 7.13 5.62 -9.73
CA LYS A 116 7.34 4.18 -9.94
C LYS A 116 6.01 3.46 -10.20
N ILE A 117 4.96 3.83 -9.48
CA ILE A 117 3.64 3.24 -9.67
C ILE A 117 3.15 3.51 -11.09
N LEU A 118 3.22 4.76 -11.53
CA LEU A 118 2.75 5.11 -12.87
C LEU A 118 3.53 4.37 -13.94
N MET A 119 4.83 4.28 -13.80
CA MET A 119 5.67 3.58 -14.76
C MET A 119 5.31 2.10 -14.83
N GLN A 120 5.20 1.44 -13.70
CA GLN A 120 4.90 0.01 -13.66
C GLN A 120 3.48 -0.31 -14.12
N MET A 121 2.54 0.57 -13.84
CA MET A 121 1.14 0.36 -14.25
C MET A 121 0.86 0.85 -15.68
N GLY A 122 1.82 1.51 -16.30
CA GLY A 122 1.65 2.02 -17.66
C GLY A 122 0.60 3.10 -17.78
N ILE A 123 0.44 3.92 -16.74
CA ILE A 123 -0.58 4.97 -16.72
C ILE A 123 0.06 6.31 -17.07
N GLU A 124 -0.57 7.04 -17.98
CA GLU A 124 -0.08 8.34 -18.38
C GLU A 124 -0.62 9.44 -17.48
N ARG A 125 0.20 10.48 -17.33
CA ARG A 125 -0.20 11.66 -16.58
C ARG A 125 -1.30 12.39 -17.33
N ARG A 126 -2.32 12.82 -16.59
CA ARG A 126 -3.40 13.64 -17.14
C ARG A 126 -3.18 15.12 -16.89
N LEU A 127 -2.33 15.45 -15.91
CA LEU A 127 -1.93 16.83 -15.64
C LEU A 127 -0.46 16.98 -15.99
N LYS A 128 -0.12 18.10 -16.56
CA LYS A 128 1.26 18.40 -16.95
C LYS A 128 1.98 19.22 -15.88
#